data_57ecc361c522ee6bc2b755570a4896c4
#
_entry.id   57ecc361c522ee6bc2b755570a4896c4
#
_cell.length_a   1.000
_cell.length_b   1.000
_cell.length_c   1.000
_cell.angle_alpha   90.00
_cell.angle_beta   90.00
_cell.angle_gamma   90.00
#
_symmetry.space_group_name_H-M   'P 1'
#
loop_
_entity.id
_entity.type
_entity.pdbx_description
1 polymer ?
#
loop_
_entity_poly.entity_id
_entity_poly.type
_entity_poly.pdbx_seq_one_letter_code
_entity_poly.pdbx_strand_id
1 'polypeptide(L)'
;MTDTLDSLETRTFEARESELMAGLPQLIARAQAAPGWARILAGVNASDISSREALARLPVTRKSDLKQLQQQELPFGGLNTTPKNALARVFVSPGPIFDPDGRGADWWRFARPM
;
A
#
# COMPACT_ATOMS: atom_id res chain seq x y z
N MET A 1 -30.11 1.16 -14.76
CA MET A 1 -29.26 1.38 -13.58
C MET A 1 -28.18 0.29 -13.58
N THR A 2 -26.94 0.65 -13.61
CA THR A 2 -25.85 -0.32 -13.49
C THR A 2 -25.57 -0.54 -12.01
N ASP A 3 -25.59 -1.80 -11.55
CA ASP A 3 -25.30 -2.16 -10.16
C ASP A 3 -23.79 -2.12 -9.85
N THR A 4 -23.03 -1.30 -10.59
CA THR A 4 -21.59 -1.17 -10.45
C THR A 4 -21.20 0.26 -10.10
N LEU A 5 -20.21 0.43 -9.26
CA LEU A 5 -19.68 1.73 -8.83
C LEU A 5 -19.04 2.48 -10.01
N ASP A 6 -18.27 1.79 -10.82
CA ASP A 6 -17.59 2.34 -12.01
C ASP A 6 -17.18 1.25 -13.01
N SER A 7 -16.62 1.67 -14.14
CA SER A 7 -16.17 0.76 -15.20
C SER A 7 -15.04 -0.20 -14.79
N LEU A 8 -14.35 0.07 -13.68
CA LEU A 8 -13.29 -0.82 -13.21
C LEU A 8 -13.83 -2.16 -12.71
N GLU A 9 -15.11 -2.19 -12.29
CA GLU A 9 -15.75 -3.44 -11.81
C GLU A 9 -16.11 -4.39 -12.95
N THR A 10 -16.29 -3.85 -14.16
CA THR A 10 -16.71 -4.63 -15.34
C THR A 10 -15.55 -5.03 -16.27
N ARG A 11 -14.31 -4.72 -15.86
CA ARG A 11 -13.12 -5.13 -16.64
C ARG A 11 -13.02 -6.65 -16.70
N THR A 12 -12.51 -7.16 -17.84
CA THR A 12 -12.11 -8.55 -17.93
C THR A 12 -10.99 -8.87 -16.93
N PHE A 13 -10.82 -10.14 -16.61
CA PHE A 13 -9.70 -10.58 -15.78
C PHE A 13 -8.36 -10.15 -16.36
N GLU A 14 -8.17 -10.32 -17.67
CA GLU A 14 -6.92 -10.00 -18.37
C GLU A 14 -6.63 -8.49 -18.35
N ALA A 15 -7.65 -7.66 -18.57
CA ALA A 15 -7.50 -6.20 -18.50
C ALA A 15 -7.11 -5.76 -17.09
N ARG A 16 -7.78 -6.30 -16.08
CA ARG A 16 -7.48 -5.99 -14.68
C ARG A 16 -6.06 -6.42 -14.30
N GLU A 17 -5.66 -7.63 -14.68
CA GLU A 17 -4.34 -8.17 -14.39
C GLU A 17 -3.25 -7.31 -15.05
N SER A 18 -3.42 -6.97 -16.32
CA SER A 18 -2.49 -6.12 -17.06
C SER A 18 -2.31 -4.75 -16.42
N GLU A 19 -3.42 -4.08 -16.03
CA GLU A 19 -3.36 -2.78 -15.39
C GLU A 19 -2.69 -2.83 -14.01
N LEU A 20 -3.01 -3.84 -13.20
CA LEU A 20 -2.42 -4.00 -11.87
C LEU A 20 -0.91 -4.23 -11.95
N MET A 21 -0.47 -5.12 -12.85
CA MET A 21 0.95 -5.41 -13.02
C MET A 21 1.71 -4.22 -13.60
N ALA A 22 1.13 -3.48 -14.53
CA ALA A 22 1.72 -2.25 -15.07
C ALA A 22 1.89 -1.15 -14.01
N GLY A 23 1.03 -1.12 -12.99
CA GLY A 23 1.10 -0.15 -11.91
C GLY A 23 2.12 -0.47 -10.81
N LEU A 24 2.58 -1.72 -10.71
CA LEU A 24 3.47 -2.17 -9.64
C LEU A 24 4.81 -1.41 -9.57
N PRO A 25 5.54 -1.20 -10.69
CA PRO A 25 6.82 -0.50 -10.62
C PRO A 25 6.72 0.88 -9.96
N GLN A 26 5.71 1.65 -10.35
CA GLN A 26 5.49 2.97 -9.77
C GLN A 26 5.07 2.89 -8.28
N LEU A 27 4.25 1.91 -7.92
CA LEU A 27 3.86 1.68 -6.53
C LEU A 27 5.08 1.37 -5.65
N ILE A 28 5.93 0.45 -6.09
CA ILE A 28 7.16 0.06 -5.37
C ILE A 28 8.11 1.26 -5.25
N ALA A 29 8.32 2.01 -6.33
CA ALA A 29 9.17 3.21 -6.30
C ALA A 29 8.66 4.25 -5.29
N ARG A 30 7.33 4.47 -5.25
CA ARG A 30 6.74 5.38 -4.25
C ARG A 30 6.90 4.85 -2.82
N ALA A 31 6.74 3.56 -2.61
CA ALA A 31 6.97 2.95 -1.30
C ALA A 31 8.43 3.14 -0.85
N GLN A 32 9.39 2.93 -1.73
CA GLN A 32 10.81 3.10 -1.44
C GLN A 32 11.21 4.54 -1.10
N ALA A 33 10.39 5.54 -1.41
CA ALA A 33 10.61 6.92 -0.97
C ALA A 33 10.39 7.09 0.55
N ALA A 34 9.66 6.18 1.21
CA ALA A 34 9.51 6.17 2.66
C ALA A 34 10.67 5.39 3.30
N PRO A 35 11.32 5.91 4.36
CA PRO A 35 12.54 5.33 4.90
C PRO A 35 12.37 3.89 5.42
N GLY A 36 11.22 3.56 5.98
CA GLY A 36 10.90 2.20 6.45
C GLY A 36 10.82 1.21 5.30
N TRP A 37 10.13 1.57 4.22
CA TRP A 37 10.05 0.73 3.02
C TRP A 37 11.40 0.65 2.29
N ALA A 38 12.18 1.72 2.27
CA ALA A 38 13.51 1.69 1.69
C ALA A 38 14.41 0.63 2.36
N ARG A 39 14.27 0.45 3.67
CA ARG A 39 14.98 -0.61 4.42
C ARG A 39 14.46 -2.00 4.08
N ILE A 40 13.14 -2.19 4.09
CA ILE A 40 12.50 -3.49 3.81
C ILE A 40 12.76 -3.94 2.37
N LEU A 41 12.73 -3.00 1.44
CA LEU A 41 12.90 -3.25 0.00
C LEU A 41 14.34 -2.95 -0.48
N ALA A 42 15.31 -2.99 0.42
CA ALA A 42 16.70 -2.74 0.06
C ALA A 42 17.17 -3.73 -1.02
N GLY A 43 17.82 -3.21 -2.05
CA GLY A 43 18.27 -4.01 -3.19
C GLY A 43 17.21 -4.37 -4.22
N VAL A 44 15.95 -4.00 -3.99
CA VAL A 44 14.87 -4.19 -4.97
C VAL A 44 14.92 -3.06 -6.00
N ASN A 45 14.99 -3.43 -7.28
CA ASN A 45 14.78 -2.49 -8.36
C ASN A 45 13.28 -2.44 -8.70
N ALA A 46 12.66 -1.30 -8.46
CA ALA A 46 11.21 -1.13 -8.65
C ALA A 46 10.75 -1.46 -10.08
N SER A 47 11.57 -1.12 -11.08
CA SER A 47 11.24 -1.38 -12.50
C SER A 47 11.13 -2.86 -12.84
N ASP A 48 11.74 -3.75 -12.05
CA ASP A 48 11.69 -5.19 -12.28
C ASP A 48 10.43 -5.85 -11.69
N ILE A 49 9.65 -5.11 -10.89
CA ILE A 49 8.45 -5.63 -10.24
C ILE A 49 7.24 -5.32 -11.12
N SER A 50 7.05 -6.08 -12.18
CA SER A 50 5.97 -5.90 -13.16
C SER A 50 5.16 -7.18 -13.41
N SER A 51 5.33 -8.19 -12.57
CA SER A 51 4.62 -9.48 -12.68
C SER A 51 4.32 -10.06 -11.31
N ARG A 52 3.41 -11.04 -11.24
CA ARG A 52 3.10 -11.77 -10.02
C ARG A 52 4.32 -12.53 -9.49
N GLU A 53 5.11 -13.11 -10.37
CA GLU A 53 6.33 -13.83 -10.01
C GLU A 53 7.37 -12.90 -9.37
N ALA A 54 7.54 -11.71 -9.92
CA ALA A 54 8.43 -10.70 -9.35
C ALA A 54 7.90 -10.20 -7.98
N LEU A 55 6.60 -9.92 -7.89
CA LEU A 55 5.95 -9.50 -6.65
C LEU A 55 6.09 -10.57 -5.55
N ALA A 56 5.96 -11.84 -5.90
CA ALA A 56 6.07 -12.95 -4.95
C ALA A 56 7.48 -13.11 -4.32
N ARG A 57 8.50 -12.52 -4.92
CA ARG A 57 9.86 -12.54 -4.38
C ARG A 57 10.14 -11.43 -3.37
N LEU A 58 9.23 -10.46 -3.24
CA LEU A 58 9.37 -9.40 -2.25
C LEU A 58 9.20 -9.95 -0.83
N PRO A 59 9.89 -9.35 0.17
CA PRO A 59 9.71 -9.76 1.55
C PRO A 59 8.27 -9.50 2.02
N VAL A 60 7.76 -10.42 2.84
CA VAL A 60 6.44 -10.29 3.47
C VAL A 60 6.59 -9.54 4.78
N THR A 61 5.83 -8.46 4.96
CA THR A 61 5.75 -7.72 6.22
C THR A 61 4.62 -8.31 7.08
N ARG A 62 4.96 -8.80 8.26
CA ARG A 62 3.99 -9.38 9.20
C ARG A 62 3.46 -8.33 10.16
N LYS A 63 2.24 -8.50 10.63
CA LYS A 63 1.63 -7.57 11.61
C LYS A 63 2.44 -7.47 12.90
N SER A 64 3.04 -8.56 13.36
CA SER A 64 3.95 -8.56 14.51
C SER A 64 5.16 -7.65 14.29
N ASP A 65 5.71 -7.65 13.09
CA ASP A 65 6.87 -6.84 12.73
C ASP A 65 6.51 -5.35 12.64
N LEU A 66 5.28 -5.04 12.16
CA LEU A 66 4.75 -3.68 12.13
C LEU A 66 4.72 -3.04 13.52
N LYS A 67 4.26 -3.78 14.52
CA LYS A 67 4.24 -3.28 15.90
C LYS A 67 5.63 -2.85 16.36
N GLN A 68 6.63 -3.69 16.10
CA GLN A 68 8.01 -3.42 16.45
C GLN A 68 8.59 -2.22 15.68
N LEU A 69 8.36 -2.16 14.38
CA LEU A 69 8.81 -1.04 13.54
C LEU A 69 8.22 0.29 14.01
N GLN A 70 6.93 0.30 14.35
CA GLN A 70 6.27 1.51 14.84
C GLN A 70 6.75 1.95 16.21
N GLN A 71 7.08 1.01 17.09
CA GLN A 71 7.69 1.33 18.39
C GLN A 71 9.09 1.92 18.28
N GLN A 72 9.86 1.48 17.30
CA GLN A 72 11.21 1.99 17.03
C GLN A 72 11.19 3.38 16.38
N GLU A 73 10.19 3.65 15.58
CA GLU A 73 10.03 4.92 14.84
C GLU A 73 8.54 5.31 14.80
N LEU A 74 8.09 6.05 15.83
CA LEU A 74 6.69 6.46 15.97
C LEU A 74 6.29 7.53 14.93
N PRO A 75 5.04 7.49 14.48
CA PRO A 75 4.01 6.49 14.79
C PRO A 75 3.95 5.32 13.79
N PHE A 76 4.55 5.44 12.61
CA PHE A 76 4.30 4.54 11.48
C PHE A 76 5.50 3.67 11.08
N GLY A 77 6.57 3.67 11.84
CA GLY A 77 7.78 2.90 11.50
C GLY A 77 8.49 3.38 10.24
N GLY A 78 8.27 4.62 9.82
CA GLY A 78 8.80 5.16 8.57
C GLY A 78 8.13 4.56 7.32
N LEU A 79 6.95 3.91 7.45
CA LEU A 79 6.27 3.25 6.35
C LEU A 79 5.26 4.13 5.61
N ASN A 80 4.91 5.30 6.16
CA ASN A 80 3.97 6.22 5.55
C ASN A 80 4.63 7.02 4.42
N THR A 81 3.98 7.04 3.26
CA THR A 81 4.39 7.89 2.12
C THR A 81 3.70 9.26 2.15
N THR A 82 2.58 9.38 2.86
CA THR A 82 1.91 10.66 3.10
C THR A 82 2.51 11.30 4.36
N PRO A 83 2.96 12.56 4.29
CA PRO A 83 3.49 13.26 5.47
C PRO A 83 2.46 13.34 6.61
N LYS A 84 2.92 13.27 7.85
CA LYS A 84 2.04 13.28 9.04
C LYS A 84 1.10 14.49 9.09
N ASN A 85 1.57 15.66 8.69
CA ASN A 85 0.79 16.89 8.64
C ASN A 85 -0.24 16.94 7.51
N ALA A 86 -0.18 16.03 6.55
CA ALA A 86 -1.14 15.90 5.46
C ALA A 86 -2.21 14.83 5.72
N LEU A 87 -2.14 14.12 6.83
CA LEU A 87 -3.14 13.12 7.21
C LEU A 87 -4.45 13.77 7.66
N ALA A 88 -5.57 13.09 7.40
CA ALA A 88 -6.87 13.47 7.94
C ALA A 88 -7.02 12.99 9.39
N ARG A 89 -6.60 11.76 9.66
CA ARG A 89 -6.68 11.12 10.98
C ARG A 89 -5.72 9.94 11.07
N VAL A 90 -5.60 9.40 12.27
CA VAL A 90 -4.88 8.16 12.55
C VAL A 90 -5.82 7.23 13.29
N PHE A 91 -5.98 6.02 12.80
CA PHE A 91 -6.69 4.96 13.48
C PHE A 91 -5.72 4.12 14.31
N VAL A 92 -6.24 3.46 15.32
CA VAL A 92 -5.47 2.55 16.18
C VAL A 92 -6.19 1.22 16.23
N SER A 93 -5.55 0.19 15.70
CA SER A 93 -6.03 -1.19 15.82
C SER A 93 -5.38 -1.91 16.99
N PRO A 94 -5.99 -3.04 17.48
CA PRO A 94 -5.36 -3.80 18.56
C PRO A 94 -3.94 -4.27 18.23
N GLY A 95 -3.00 -3.96 19.20
CA GLY A 95 -1.58 -4.26 19.03
C GLY A 95 -0.70 -3.39 19.93
N PRO A 96 -0.76 -2.01 20.06
CA PRO A 96 -1.44 -1.15 19.12
C PRO A 96 -0.69 -1.04 17.76
N ILE A 97 -1.45 -0.92 16.68
CA ILE A 97 -0.94 -0.59 15.35
C ILE A 97 -1.60 0.71 14.92
N PHE A 98 -0.82 1.66 14.42
CA PHE A 98 -1.29 2.95 13.94
C PHE A 98 -1.49 2.91 12.43
N ASP A 99 -2.67 3.31 11.98
CA ASP A 99 -3.07 3.28 10.57
C ASP A 99 -3.34 4.71 10.08
N PRO A 100 -2.50 5.27 9.17
CA PRO A 100 -2.69 6.61 8.67
C PRO A 100 -3.85 6.69 7.68
N ASP A 101 -4.68 7.72 7.79
CA ASP A 101 -5.79 8.00 6.89
C ASP A 101 -5.56 9.35 6.19
N GLY A 102 -5.48 9.33 4.89
CA GLY A 102 -5.28 10.53 4.08
C GLY A 102 -6.59 11.28 3.82
N ARG A 103 -6.49 12.42 3.15
CA ARG A 103 -7.63 13.33 2.90
C ARG A 103 -8.40 13.00 1.62
N GLY A 104 -7.94 12.04 0.81
CA GLY A 104 -8.61 11.64 -0.41
C GLY A 104 -9.94 10.95 -0.15
N ALA A 105 -10.91 11.12 -1.06
CA ALA A 105 -12.15 10.39 -1.02
C ALA A 105 -11.89 8.88 -1.14
N ASP A 106 -12.64 8.07 -0.37
CA ASP A 106 -12.51 6.61 -0.34
C ASP A 106 -11.05 6.14 -0.19
N TRP A 107 -10.32 6.74 0.74
CA TRP A 107 -8.89 6.47 0.98
C TRP A 107 -8.59 4.98 1.12
N TRP A 108 -9.46 4.25 1.85
CA TRP A 108 -9.30 2.83 2.11
C TRP A 108 -9.90 1.93 1.04
N ARG A 109 -10.46 2.50 -0.02
CA ARG A 109 -11.08 1.76 -1.12
C ARG A 109 -12.22 0.84 -0.69
N PHE A 110 -12.99 1.22 0.33
CA PHE A 110 -14.12 0.44 0.83
C PHE A 110 -15.41 0.58 0.02
N ALA A 111 -15.51 1.58 -0.83
CA ALA A 111 -16.70 1.78 -1.65
C ALA A 111 -17.00 0.60 -2.59
N ARG A 112 -15.98 -0.11 -3.06
CA ARG A 112 -16.15 -1.25 -3.99
C ARG A 112 -16.64 -2.54 -3.31
N PRO A 113 -16.10 -2.96 -2.15
CA PRO A 113 -16.57 -4.19 -1.51
C PRO A 113 -17.93 -4.04 -0.81
N MET A 114 -18.48 -2.85 -0.70
CA MET A 114 -19.80 -2.58 -0.10
C MET A 114 -20.92 -2.59 -1.12
#